data_541523f8239a1142ce4dbfc5d7cd2ee0
#
_entry.id   541523f8239a1142ce4dbfc5d7cd2ee0
#
_cell.length_a   1.000
_cell.length_b   1.000
_cell.length_c   1.000
_cell.angle_alpha   90.00
_cell.angle_beta   90.00
_cell.angle_gamma   90.00
#
_symmetry.space_group_name_H-M   'P 1'
#
loop_
_entity.id
_entity.type
_entity.pdbx_description
1 polymer ?
#
loop_
_entity_poly.entity_id
_entity_poly.type
_entity_poly.pdbx_seq_one_letter_code
_entity_poly.pdbx_strand_id
1 'polypeptide(L)'
;SRRTCEVLSSVLSSTSCCLTEVDLQDNDLQDSKEKFPSGSDCTVEIFRKPAGVRWLKPGLKKYSCQIIIDTNTVSGHLKLSEDNRKVTYVKKLQSYPDHPDRFERWPQLLCSDGLTARCYWEVEWRGEVYISVSYRGIRRKGGRADSMFRSTDQSWGLSCSDDGYSVWHNNEKTPIPSSVSNRAAVYVDCPAGICWYSVLLQSLL
;
A
#
# COMPACT_ATOMS: atom_id res chain seq x y z
N SER A 1 -1.01 3.95 29.01
CA SER A 1 -0.99 4.23 30.46
C SER A 1 -0.42 5.63 30.69
N ARG A 2 -0.71 6.24 31.87
CA ARG A 2 -0.24 7.58 32.24
C ARG A 2 1.28 7.75 32.07
N ARG A 3 2.05 6.73 32.44
CA ARG A 3 3.51 6.70 32.22
C ARG A 3 3.93 6.82 30.76
N THR A 4 3.18 6.23 29.83
CA THR A 4 3.49 6.29 28.39
C THR A 4 3.29 7.70 27.85
N CYS A 5 2.26 8.41 28.30
CA CYS A 5 2.00 9.79 27.92
C CYS A 5 3.06 10.75 28.46
N GLU A 6 3.52 10.54 29.69
CA GLU A 6 4.59 11.35 30.30
C GLU A 6 5.92 11.20 29.55
N VAL A 7 6.28 9.96 29.15
CA VAL A 7 7.49 9.68 28.35
C VAL A 7 7.38 10.33 26.97
N LEU A 8 6.24 10.19 26.30
CA LEU A 8 6.01 10.80 24.99
C LEU A 8 6.05 12.33 25.07
N SER A 9 5.43 12.92 26.10
CA SER A 9 5.48 14.37 26.34
C SER A 9 6.91 14.85 26.54
N SER A 10 7.73 14.13 27.28
CA SER A 10 9.15 14.43 27.49
C SER A 10 9.97 14.37 26.21
N VAL A 11 9.73 13.34 25.35
CA VAL A 11 10.41 13.18 24.05
C VAL A 11 10.02 14.28 23.09
N LEU A 12 8.73 14.60 23.01
CA LEU A 12 8.20 15.65 22.11
C LEU A 12 8.63 17.07 22.53
N SER A 13 8.94 17.28 23.81
CA SER A 13 9.43 18.57 24.34
C SER A 13 10.94 18.77 24.16
N SER A 14 11.66 17.74 23.66
CA SER A 14 13.08 17.81 23.43
C SER A 14 13.38 18.68 22.21
N THR A 15 14.33 19.62 22.34
CA THR A 15 14.78 20.49 21.24
C THR A 15 15.48 19.75 20.09
N SER A 16 15.81 18.48 20.26
CA SER A 16 16.36 17.58 19.25
C SER A 16 15.35 16.61 18.64
N CYS A 17 14.04 16.79 18.92
CA CYS A 17 13.00 15.91 18.41
C CYS A 17 12.77 16.15 16.92
N CYS A 18 13.12 15.17 16.08
CA CYS A 18 12.87 15.19 14.62
C CYS A 18 11.57 14.46 14.25
N LEU A 19 10.72 14.13 15.23
CA LEU A 19 9.44 13.48 14.97
C LEU A 19 8.48 14.49 14.33
N THR A 20 8.03 14.20 13.12
CA THR A 20 7.04 15.00 12.39
C THR A 20 5.63 14.52 12.59
N GLU A 21 5.47 13.28 13.07
CA GLU A 21 4.16 12.64 13.25
C GLU A 21 4.22 11.54 14.32
N VAL A 22 3.22 11.49 15.18
CA VAL A 22 3.05 10.43 16.19
C VAL A 22 1.64 9.87 16.04
N ASP A 23 1.53 8.56 15.78
CA ASP A 23 0.25 7.85 15.80
C ASP A 23 0.03 7.21 17.16
N LEU A 24 -1.00 7.69 17.87
CA LEU A 24 -1.41 7.20 19.18
C LEU A 24 -2.73 6.40 19.12
N GLN A 25 -3.14 5.94 17.92
CA GLN A 25 -4.36 5.15 17.76
C GLN A 25 -4.23 3.77 18.43
N ASP A 26 -5.37 3.24 18.84
CA ASP A 26 -5.48 1.93 19.50
C ASP A 26 -4.76 1.81 20.87
N ASN A 27 -4.29 2.92 21.44
CA ASN A 27 -3.88 2.98 22.83
C ASN A 27 -5.07 3.42 23.70
N ASP A 28 -5.29 2.71 24.81
CA ASP A 28 -6.29 3.09 25.81
C ASP A 28 -5.79 4.33 26.60
N LEU A 29 -5.93 5.47 25.95
CA LEU A 29 -5.65 6.78 26.53
C LEU A 29 -6.94 7.24 27.24
N GLN A 30 -7.23 6.62 28.39
CA GLN A 30 -8.33 7.06 29.25
C GLN A 30 -8.21 8.55 29.51
N ASP A 31 -9.24 9.30 29.17
CA ASP A 31 -9.58 10.70 29.50
C ASP A 31 -8.48 11.62 30.11
N SER A 32 -7.23 11.44 29.75
CA SER A 32 -6.18 12.35 30.14
C SER A 32 -6.38 13.65 29.36
N LYS A 33 -6.91 14.66 30.01
CA LYS A 33 -6.95 16.05 29.54
C LYS A 33 -5.53 16.66 29.49
N GLU A 34 -4.53 15.88 29.12
CA GLU A 34 -3.16 16.37 29.05
C GLU A 34 -2.97 17.16 27.77
N LYS A 35 -2.75 18.47 27.95
CA LYS A 35 -2.29 19.36 26.88
C LYS A 35 -0.85 18.99 26.57
N PHE A 36 -0.62 18.50 25.38
CA PHE A 36 0.73 18.43 24.84
C PHE A 36 1.23 19.86 24.57
N PRO A 37 2.49 20.18 24.86
CA PRO A 37 3.01 21.51 24.66
C PRO A 37 2.92 21.91 23.19
N SER A 38 2.17 22.96 22.92
CA SER A 38 2.12 23.62 21.62
C SER A 38 3.32 24.56 21.51
N GLY A 39 4.43 24.03 21.06
CA GLY A 39 5.61 24.86 20.84
C GLY A 39 6.59 24.14 19.94
N SER A 40 6.88 24.75 18.81
CA SER A 40 7.77 24.33 17.74
C SER A 40 7.20 23.29 16.76
N ASP A 41 7.43 23.48 15.52
CA ASP A 41 7.23 22.76 14.24
C ASP A 41 6.75 21.29 14.19
N CYS A 42 6.32 20.71 15.31
CA CYS A 42 5.77 19.36 15.41
C CYS A 42 4.23 19.45 15.48
N THR A 43 3.54 19.11 14.42
CA THR A 43 2.08 18.98 14.43
C THR A 43 1.71 17.60 15.00
N VAL A 44 1.40 17.55 16.30
CA VAL A 44 0.85 16.33 16.91
C VAL A 44 -0.66 16.35 16.73
N GLU A 45 -1.16 15.51 15.85
CA GLU A 45 -2.60 15.28 15.69
C GLU A 45 -3.03 14.08 16.55
N ILE A 46 -3.71 14.35 17.67
CA ILE A 46 -4.33 13.32 18.48
C ILE A 46 -5.72 13.04 17.94
N PHE A 47 -5.93 11.85 17.45
CA PHE A 47 -7.21 11.45 16.92
C PHE A 47 -7.93 10.50 17.87
N ARG A 48 -9.02 10.95 18.48
CA ARG A 48 -9.95 10.11 19.25
C ARG A 48 -10.94 9.44 18.30
N LYS A 49 -11.10 8.14 18.42
CA LYS A 49 -12.13 7.39 17.70
C LYS A 49 -13.19 6.82 18.63
N PRO A 50 -14.46 6.81 18.21
CA PRO A 50 -15.41 5.79 18.66
C PRO A 50 -14.99 4.44 18.09
N ALA A 51 -15.12 3.40 18.88
CA ALA A 51 -14.75 2.03 18.52
C ALA A 51 -15.36 1.62 17.15
N GLY A 52 -14.54 1.09 16.26
CA GLY A 52 -15.01 0.25 15.18
C GLY A 52 -14.73 0.66 13.74
N VAL A 53 -14.19 1.86 13.42
CA VAL A 53 -13.93 2.23 12.02
C VAL A 53 -12.48 2.70 11.85
N ARG A 54 -11.67 1.89 11.15
CA ARG A 54 -10.33 2.28 10.71
C ARG A 54 -10.45 3.12 9.44
N TRP A 55 -10.12 4.37 9.51
CA TRP A 55 -10.00 5.24 8.35
C TRP A 55 -8.53 5.55 8.08
N LEU A 56 -8.10 5.36 6.83
CA LEU A 56 -6.90 6.01 6.35
C LEU A 56 -7.17 7.50 6.30
N LYS A 57 -6.48 8.25 7.14
CA LYS A 57 -6.68 9.67 7.25
C LYS A 57 -5.92 10.45 6.18
N PRO A 58 -6.29 11.73 5.96
CA PRO A 58 -5.60 12.62 5.04
C PRO A 58 -4.08 12.67 5.19
N GLY A 59 -3.55 12.31 6.36
CA GLY A 59 -2.11 12.25 6.63
C GLY A 59 -1.30 11.37 5.67
N LEU A 60 -1.81 10.24 5.20
CA LEU A 60 -1.07 9.39 4.24
C LEU A 60 -1.02 9.99 2.84
N LYS A 61 -1.97 10.83 2.47
CA LYS A 61 -1.99 11.50 1.16
C LYS A 61 -0.81 12.47 0.95
N LYS A 62 -0.17 12.92 2.01
CA LYS A 62 1.08 13.72 1.89
C LYS A 62 2.23 12.94 1.25
N TYR A 63 2.17 11.61 1.28
CA TYR A 63 3.12 10.72 0.63
C TYR A 63 2.67 10.24 -0.74
N SER A 64 1.66 10.90 -1.34
CA SER A 64 1.18 10.53 -2.66
C SER A 64 2.31 10.57 -3.67
N CYS A 65 2.47 9.46 -4.38
CA CYS A 65 3.44 9.31 -5.45
C CYS A 65 2.74 8.98 -6.76
N GLN A 66 3.35 9.36 -7.85
CA GLN A 66 2.89 8.99 -9.18
C GLN A 66 3.45 7.61 -9.52
N ILE A 67 2.58 6.64 -9.76
CA ILE A 67 2.96 5.31 -10.21
C ILE A 67 2.90 5.29 -11.75
N ILE A 68 4.04 5.01 -12.38
CA ILE A 68 4.17 4.95 -13.85
C ILE A 68 4.45 3.50 -14.24
N ILE A 69 3.69 2.99 -15.20
CA ILE A 69 3.86 1.61 -15.70
C ILE A 69 5.14 1.52 -16.54
N ASP A 70 5.98 0.53 -16.24
CA ASP A 70 7.09 0.14 -17.10
C ASP A 70 6.55 -0.74 -18.24
N THR A 71 6.32 -0.13 -19.39
CA THR A 71 5.73 -0.81 -20.55
C THR A 71 6.58 -1.95 -21.09
N ASN A 72 7.87 -2.01 -20.76
CA ASN A 72 8.75 -3.12 -21.11
C ASN A 72 8.45 -4.39 -20.33
N THR A 73 7.84 -4.27 -19.15
CA THR A 73 7.53 -5.41 -18.28
C THR A 73 6.15 -6.02 -18.53
N VAL A 74 5.26 -5.30 -19.21
CA VAL A 74 3.84 -5.66 -19.36
C VAL A 74 3.66 -7.00 -20.07
N SER A 75 2.96 -7.92 -19.42
CA SER A 75 2.60 -9.21 -20.05
C SER A 75 1.70 -9.01 -21.28
N GLY A 76 1.87 -9.84 -22.29
CA GLY A 76 1.01 -9.85 -23.49
C GLY A 76 -0.48 -10.06 -23.19
N HIS A 77 -0.86 -10.59 -22.06
CA HIS A 77 -2.25 -10.72 -21.62
C HIS A 77 -2.84 -9.48 -20.93
N LEU A 78 -2.08 -8.39 -20.88
CA LEU A 78 -2.54 -7.11 -20.33
C LEU A 78 -2.61 -6.06 -21.42
N LYS A 79 -3.75 -5.39 -21.50
CA LYS A 79 -3.95 -4.22 -22.37
C LYS A 79 -3.85 -2.95 -21.54
N LEU A 80 -3.04 -2.00 -22.01
CA LEU A 80 -2.94 -0.66 -21.44
C LEU A 80 -3.84 0.31 -22.19
N SER A 81 -4.45 1.26 -21.48
CA SER A 81 -5.27 2.35 -22.00
C SER A 81 -5.25 3.55 -21.05
N GLU A 82 -5.85 4.66 -21.45
CA GLU A 82 -5.93 5.89 -20.68
C GLU A 82 -4.52 6.38 -20.26
N ASP A 83 -3.65 6.60 -21.23
CA ASP A 83 -2.26 7.04 -21.04
C ASP A 83 -1.47 6.11 -20.08
N ASN A 84 -1.67 4.81 -20.23
CA ASN A 84 -1.07 3.75 -19.41
C ASN A 84 -1.48 3.78 -17.93
N ARG A 85 -2.62 4.36 -17.61
CA ARG A 85 -3.16 4.38 -16.23
C ARG A 85 -4.16 3.27 -15.95
N LYS A 86 -4.68 2.62 -17.01
CA LYS A 86 -5.64 1.52 -16.90
C LYS A 86 -5.07 0.25 -17.48
N VAL A 87 -5.13 -0.81 -16.70
CA VAL A 87 -4.66 -2.16 -17.05
C VAL A 87 -5.86 -3.08 -17.12
N THR A 88 -6.01 -3.79 -18.22
CA THR A 88 -7.11 -4.73 -18.43
C THR A 88 -6.57 -6.08 -18.86
N TYR A 89 -7.00 -7.15 -18.20
CA TYR A 89 -6.72 -8.51 -18.66
C TYR A 89 -7.47 -8.81 -19.96
N VAL A 90 -6.79 -9.40 -20.92
CA VAL A 90 -7.36 -9.78 -22.22
C VAL A 90 -6.92 -11.19 -22.62
N LYS A 91 -7.86 -11.97 -23.18
CA LYS A 91 -7.56 -13.34 -23.66
C LYS A 91 -6.65 -13.31 -24.90
N LYS A 92 -6.83 -12.31 -25.77
CA LYS A 92 -6.02 -12.14 -26.98
C LYS A 92 -4.72 -11.44 -26.63
N LEU A 93 -3.59 -12.07 -26.94
CA LEU A 93 -2.27 -11.49 -26.77
C LEU A 93 -2.14 -10.16 -27.50
N GLN A 94 -1.58 -9.18 -26.81
CA GLN A 94 -1.21 -7.88 -27.37
C GLN A 94 0.17 -7.97 -28.03
N SER A 95 0.34 -7.27 -29.12
CA SER A 95 1.59 -7.25 -29.89
C SER A 95 2.58 -6.24 -29.30
N TYR A 96 3.09 -6.51 -28.11
CA TYR A 96 4.18 -5.72 -27.55
C TYR A 96 5.53 -6.17 -28.14
N PRO A 97 6.49 -5.25 -28.33
CA PRO A 97 7.86 -5.62 -28.69
C PRO A 97 8.45 -6.59 -27.67
N ASP A 98 9.25 -7.55 -28.15
CA ASP A 98 9.95 -8.44 -27.23
C ASP A 98 10.93 -7.65 -26.34
N HIS A 99 10.97 -8.02 -25.07
CA HIS A 99 11.86 -7.37 -24.09
C HIS A 99 12.26 -8.37 -23.00
N PRO A 100 13.53 -8.39 -22.55
CA PRO A 100 13.99 -9.30 -21.50
C PRO A 100 13.23 -9.16 -20.19
N ASP A 101 12.75 -7.95 -19.87
CA ASP A 101 11.97 -7.66 -18.66
C ASP A 101 10.48 -7.99 -18.77
N ARG A 102 9.98 -8.39 -19.94
CA ARG A 102 8.56 -8.69 -20.14
C ARG A 102 8.18 -9.98 -19.45
N PHE A 103 7.08 -9.93 -18.67
CA PHE A 103 6.49 -11.13 -18.09
C PHE A 103 5.84 -11.99 -19.19
N GLU A 104 6.30 -13.24 -19.32
CA GLU A 104 5.81 -14.12 -20.37
C GLU A 104 4.50 -14.82 -19.97
N ARG A 105 4.47 -15.43 -18.80
CA ARG A 105 3.41 -16.36 -18.43
C ARG A 105 2.29 -15.69 -17.63
N TRP A 106 2.67 -14.93 -16.62
CA TRP A 106 1.69 -14.35 -15.71
C TRP A 106 1.25 -12.97 -16.19
N PRO A 107 -0.07 -12.67 -16.13
CA PRO A 107 -0.59 -11.37 -16.51
C PRO A 107 -0.24 -10.33 -15.43
N GLN A 108 1.00 -9.91 -15.39
CA GLN A 108 1.55 -8.95 -14.44
C GLN A 108 2.49 -7.96 -15.13
N LEU A 109 2.77 -6.88 -14.45
CA LEU A 109 3.66 -5.80 -14.86
C LEU A 109 4.33 -5.19 -13.64
N LEU A 110 5.37 -4.39 -13.86
CA LEU A 110 5.99 -3.53 -12.86
C LEU A 110 5.82 -2.06 -13.21
N CYS A 111 6.03 -1.22 -12.20
CA CYS A 111 6.17 0.22 -12.41
C CYS A 111 7.64 0.59 -12.63
N SER A 112 7.88 1.73 -13.31
CA SER A 112 9.22 2.13 -13.77
C SER A 112 10.13 2.54 -12.61
N ASP A 113 9.58 3.26 -11.64
CA ASP A 113 10.37 3.83 -10.57
C ASP A 113 10.38 2.89 -9.37
N GLY A 114 11.59 2.51 -8.93
CA GLY A 114 11.77 1.83 -7.67
C GLY A 114 11.42 2.76 -6.52
N LEU A 115 10.60 2.28 -5.59
CA LEU A 115 10.27 3.05 -4.39
C LEU A 115 11.49 3.09 -3.47
N THR A 116 11.93 4.30 -3.11
CA THR A 116 13.09 4.52 -2.22
C THR A 116 12.72 5.28 -0.95
N ALA A 117 11.49 5.80 -0.89
CA ALA A 117 10.97 6.62 0.19
C ALA A 117 9.57 6.13 0.61
N ARG A 118 8.87 6.95 1.35
CA ARG A 118 7.44 6.74 1.65
C ARG A 118 6.62 7.05 0.41
N CYS A 119 5.70 6.17 0.07
CA CYS A 119 4.86 6.31 -1.10
C CYS A 119 3.45 5.80 -0.82
N TYR A 120 2.46 6.56 -1.27
CA TYR A 120 1.04 6.25 -1.14
C TYR A 120 0.37 6.37 -2.49
N TRP A 121 -0.48 5.38 -2.85
CA TRP A 121 -1.33 5.45 -4.03
C TRP A 121 -2.63 4.69 -3.83
N GLU A 122 -3.62 5.01 -4.65
CA GLU A 122 -4.92 4.37 -4.65
C GLU A 122 -5.15 3.66 -5.99
N VAL A 123 -5.82 2.52 -5.93
CA VAL A 123 -6.18 1.72 -7.11
C VAL A 123 -7.68 1.49 -7.09
N GLU A 124 -8.36 1.83 -8.18
CA GLU A 124 -9.71 1.37 -8.47
C GLU A 124 -9.62 0.06 -9.27
N TRP A 125 -10.41 -0.93 -8.90
CA TRP A 125 -10.35 -2.24 -9.51
C TRP A 125 -11.73 -2.81 -9.82
N ARG A 126 -11.79 -3.79 -10.74
CA ARG A 126 -12.99 -4.54 -11.09
C ARG A 126 -12.63 -5.99 -11.40
N GLY A 127 -13.51 -6.91 -11.02
CA GLY A 127 -13.31 -8.34 -11.16
C GLY A 127 -12.31 -8.87 -10.13
N GLU A 128 -11.39 -9.73 -10.55
CA GLU A 128 -10.34 -10.27 -9.68
C GLU A 128 -8.99 -9.65 -10.07
N VAL A 129 -8.34 -8.96 -9.11
CA VAL A 129 -7.04 -8.32 -9.32
C VAL A 129 -6.09 -8.57 -8.16
N TYR A 130 -4.79 -8.45 -8.46
CA TYR A 130 -3.72 -8.51 -7.49
C TYR A 130 -2.91 -7.23 -7.55
N ILE A 131 -2.84 -6.51 -6.41
CA ILE A 131 -2.04 -5.29 -6.24
C ILE A 131 -0.84 -5.68 -5.40
N SER A 132 0.37 -5.59 -5.96
CA SER A 132 1.55 -6.15 -5.32
C SER A 132 2.68 -5.13 -5.21
N VAL A 133 3.46 -5.26 -4.14
CA VAL A 133 4.78 -4.65 -3.98
C VAL A 133 5.80 -5.78 -4.11
N SER A 134 6.81 -5.59 -4.95
CA SER A 134 7.78 -6.63 -5.24
C SER A 134 9.18 -6.05 -5.44
N TYR A 135 10.20 -6.82 -5.08
CA TYR A 135 11.54 -6.51 -5.52
C TYR A 135 11.65 -6.67 -7.04
N ARG A 136 12.40 -5.75 -7.68
CA ARG A 136 12.58 -5.75 -9.15
C ARG A 136 13.27 -7.02 -9.66
N GLY A 137 14.01 -7.71 -8.82
CA GLY A 137 14.71 -8.95 -9.14
C GLY A 137 13.85 -10.18 -9.41
N ILE A 138 12.52 -10.10 -9.21
CA ILE A 138 11.62 -11.22 -9.49
C ILE A 138 11.76 -11.69 -10.94
N ARG A 139 11.72 -12.99 -11.17
CA ARG A 139 11.88 -13.60 -12.50
C ARG A 139 10.80 -13.13 -13.47
N ARG A 140 11.15 -12.96 -14.73
CA ARG A 140 10.25 -12.53 -15.80
C ARG A 140 9.77 -13.70 -16.65
N LYS A 141 10.64 -14.69 -16.85
CA LYS A 141 10.45 -15.80 -17.77
C LYS A 141 10.34 -17.13 -17.02
N GLY A 142 9.70 -18.09 -17.66
CA GLY A 142 9.44 -19.40 -17.08
C GLY A 142 8.06 -19.54 -16.45
N GLY A 143 7.57 -20.78 -16.41
CA GLY A 143 6.22 -21.10 -15.93
C GLY A 143 6.12 -21.43 -14.45
N ARG A 144 7.17 -21.20 -13.68
CA ARG A 144 7.24 -21.57 -12.26
C ARG A 144 6.60 -20.50 -11.37
N ALA A 145 6.24 -20.90 -10.17
CA ALA A 145 5.68 -20.01 -9.14
C ALA A 145 6.64 -18.87 -8.76
N ASP A 146 7.96 -19.04 -8.98
CA ASP A 146 9.00 -18.06 -8.71
C ASP A 146 8.96 -16.79 -9.57
N SER A 147 8.13 -16.77 -10.62
CA SER A 147 7.85 -15.57 -11.43
C SER A 147 6.48 -14.95 -11.13
N MET A 148 5.74 -15.45 -10.16
CA MET A 148 4.41 -14.98 -9.80
C MET A 148 4.46 -14.17 -8.51
N PHE A 149 3.93 -12.93 -8.53
CA PHE A 149 4.02 -12.01 -7.39
C PHE A 149 3.53 -12.58 -6.05
N ARG A 150 2.51 -13.38 -6.01
CA ARG A 150 1.98 -13.93 -4.76
C ARG A 150 2.74 -15.15 -4.22
N SER A 151 3.63 -15.74 -5.01
CA SER A 151 4.19 -17.06 -4.73
C SER A 151 5.64 -17.03 -4.27
N THR A 152 6.24 -15.84 -4.19
CA THR A 152 7.64 -15.66 -3.82
C THR A 152 7.78 -14.91 -2.51
N ASP A 153 8.90 -15.10 -1.84
CA ASP A 153 9.36 -14.32 -0.69
C ASP A 153 9.78 -12.88 -1.07
N GLN A 154 9.87 -12.59 -2.38
CA GLN A 154 10.25 -11.27 -2.92
C GLN A 154 9.06 -10.35 -3.20
N SER A 155 7.85 -10.76 -2.86
CA SER A 155 6.64 -10.00 -3.15
C SER A 155 5.57 -10.15 -2.09
N TRP A 156 4.83 -9.09 -1.90
CA TRP A 156 3.64 -8.99 -1.05
C TRP A 156 2.50 -8.49 -1.91
N GLY A 157 1.33 -9.07 -1.80
CA GLY A 157 0.20 -8.72 -2.65
C GLY A 157 -1.12 -8.72 -1.93
N LEU A 158 -2.01 -7.81 -2.31
CA LEU A 158 -3.42 -7.79 -1.96
C LEU A 158 -4.21 -8.40 -3.11
N SER A 159 -4.92 -9.49 -2.86
CA SER A 159 -5.97 -9.95 -3.77
C SER A 159 -7.27 -9.24 -3.46
N CYS A 160 -7.91 -8.72 -4.49
CA CYS A 160 -9.17 -8.04 -4.43
C CYS A 160 -10.16 -8.79 -5.34
N SER A 161 -11.32 -9.16 -4.81
CA SER A 161 -12.40 -9.78 -5.56
C SER A 161 -13.75 -9.42 -4.93
N ASP A 162 -14.82 -9.74 -5.60
CA ASP A 162 -16.18 -9.55 -5.07
C ASP A 162 -16.44 -10.38 -3.81
N ASP A 163 -15.68 -11.47 -3.61
CA ASP A 163 -15.73 -12.32 -2.42
C ASP A 163 -14.95 -11.76 -1.22
N GLY A 164 -14.17 -10.70 -1.42
CA GLY A 164 -13.38 -10.04 -0.39
C GLY A 164 -11.91 -9.88 -0.70
N TYR A 165 -11.13 -9.67 0.35
CA TYR A 165 -9.72 -9.32 0.27
C TYR A 165 -8.85 -10.32 1.02
N SER A 166 -7.65 -10.54 0.50
CA SER A 166 -6.64 -11.35 1.20
C SER A 166 -5.24 -10.82 0.91
N VAL A 167 -4.36 -10.87 1.90
CA VAL A 167 -2.92 -10.63 1.69
C VAL A 167 -2.25 -11.95 1.32
N TRP A 168 -1.31 -11.86 0.40
CA TRP A 168 -0.49 -12.97 -0.05
C TRP A 168 0.99 -12.65 0.11
N HIS A 169 1.73 -13.60 0.63
CA HIS A 169 3.18 -13.58 0.67
C HIS A 169 3.70 -15.02 0.70
N ASN A 170 4.73 -15.32 -0.07
CA ASN A 170 5.36 -16.63 -0.13
C ASN A 170 4.36 -17.80 -0.28
N ASN A 171 3.36 -17.62 -1.15
CA ASN A 171 2.25 -18.56 -1.39
C ASN A 171 1.31 -18.80 -0.18
N GLU A 172 1.43 -18.01 0.88
CA GLU A 172 0.51 -18.02 2.01
C GLU A 172 -0.57 -16.96 1.84
N LYS A 173 -1.82 -17.35 2.12
CA LYS A 173 -3.01 -16.50 2.01
C LYS A 173 -3.56 -16.16 3.39
N THR A 174 -3.66 -14.88 3.71
CA THR A 174 -4.30 -14.38 4.94
C THR A 174 -5.53 -13.55 4.58
N PRO A 175 -6.75 -13.98 4.89
CA PRO A 175 -7.96 -13.21 4.67
C PRO A 175 -7.95 -11.92 5.49
N ILE A 176 -8.47 -10.83 4.91
CA ILE A 176 -8.67 -9.56 5.61
C ILE A 176 -10.18 -9.34 5.79
N PRO A 177 -10.68 -9.21 7.03
CA PRO A 177 -12.05 -8.77 7.26
C PRO A 177 -12.22 -7.33 6.74
N SER A 178 -13.03 -7.15 5.72
CA SER A 178 -13.28 -5.82 5.17
C SER A 178 -14.67 -5.71 4.59
N SER A 179 -15.20 -4.49 4.56
CA SER A 179 -16.40 -4.15 3.79
C SER A 179 -16.09 -4.13 2.29
N VAL A 180 -17.10 -4.44 1.49
CA VAL A 180 -16.97 -4.45 0.02
C VAL A 180 -16.67 -3.03 -0.49
N SER A 181 -15.60 -2.91 -1.26
CA SER A 181 -15.21 -1.68 -1.94
C SER A 181 -14.47 -2.06 -3.22
N ASN A 182 -14.54 -1.25 -4.25
CA ASN A 182 -13.75 -1.39 -5.46
C ASN A 182 -12.48 -0.52 -5.47
N ARG A 183 -12.08 -0.01 -4.32
CA ARG A 183 -10.89 0.84 -4.16
C ARG A 183 -10.00 0.31 -3.05
N ALA A 184 -8.73 0.24 -3.34
CA ALA A 184 -7.70 -0.11 -2.38
C ALA A 184 -6.61 0.96 -2.34
N ALA A 185 -6.00 1.16 -1.18
CA ALA A 185 -4.83 1.99 -1.04
C ALA A 185 -3.63 1.15 -0.65
N VAL A 186 -2.48 1.58 -1.11
CA VAL A 186 -1.18 1.00 -0.76
C VAL A 186 -0.31 2.10 -0.19
N TYR A 187 0.33 1.81 0.92
CA TYR A 187 1.36 2.64 1.51
C TYR A 187 2.62 1.81 1.73
N VAL A 188 3.74 2.35 1.31
CA VAL A 188 5.05 1.73 1.48
C VAL A 188 5.97 2.72 2.16
N ASP A 189 6.65 2.27 3.20
CA ASP A 189 7.77 2.97 3.83
C ASP A 189 9.04 2.15 3.58
N CYS A 190 9.76 2.45 2.51
CA CYS A 190 10.96 1.70 2.14
C CYS A 190 12.06 1.77 3.21
N PRO A 191 12.38 2.93 3.80
CA PRO A 191 13.35 3.00 4.89
C PRO A 191 13.00 2.14 6.10
N ALA A 192 11.71 1.99 6.41
CA ALA A 192 11.24 1.17 7.52
C ALA A 192 10.99 -0.30 7.14
N GLY A 193 11.03 -0.65 5.84
CA GLY A 193 10.68 -1.99 5.36
C GLY A 193 9.21 -2.36 5.56
N ILE A 194 8.31 -1.37 5.57
CA ILE A 194 6.89 -1.55 5.85
C ILE A 194 6.06 -1.41 4.57
N CYS A 195 5.13 -2.32 4.37
CA CYS A 195 4.10 -2.22 3.33
C CYS A 195 2.72 -2.43 3.96
N TRP A 196 1.81 -1.50 3.73
CA TRP A 196 0.43 -1.56 4.21
C TRP A 196 -0.55 -1.52 3.05
N TYR A 197 -1.59 -2.34 3.16
CA TYR A 197 -2.75 -2.31 2.28
C TYR A 197 -3.99 -1.91 3.07
N SER A 198 -4.83 -1.10 2.48
CA SER A 198 -6.11 -0.72 3.06
C SER A 198 -7.20 -0.71 2.01
N VAL A 199 -8.38 -1.13 2.42
CA VAL A 199 -9.60 -1.03 1.61
C VAL A 199 -10.25 0.31 1.89
N LEU A 200 -10.45 1.11 0.84
CA LEU A 200 -11.06 2.42 0.95
C LEU A 200 -12.57 2.29 0.78
N LEU A 201 -13.32 2.61 1.82
CA LEU A 201 -14.78 2.72 1.71
C LEU A 201 -15.14 3.90 0.81
N GLN A 202 -16.13 3.73 -0.08
CA GLN A 202 -16.76 4.86 -0.74
C GLN A 202 -17.46 5.68 0.35
N SER A 203 -17.07 6.94 0.50
CA SER A 203 -17.91 7.89 1.23
C SER A 203 -19.19 8.06 0.41
N LEU A 204 -20.32 7.61 0.92
CA LEU A 204 -21.62 8.05 0.44
C LEU A 204 -21.70 9.56 0.68
N LEU A 205 -21.62 10.34 -0.39
CA LEU A 205 -22.02 11.75 -0.41
C LEU A 205 -23.51 11.83 -0.40
#